data_eec9091db525d5c6c93d34629f0e771d
#
_entry.id   eec9091db525d5c6c93d34629f0e771d
#
_cell.length_a   1.000
_cell.length_b   1.000
_cell.length_c   1.000
_cell.angle_alpha   90.00
_cell.angle_beta   90.00
_cell.angle_gamma   90.00
#
_symmetry.space_group_name_H-M   'P 1'
#
loop_
_entity.id
_entity.type
_entity.pdbx_description
1 polymer ?
#
loop_
_entity_poly.entity_id
_entity_poly.type
_entity_poly.pdbx_seq_one_letter_code
_entity_poly.pdbx_strand_id
1 'polypeptide(L)'
;MISIIYSKRHFINILLLILNFELAHSQSITGGRSSFQFLNVSSSTRNTALGSNAIAWTSSDPSSSYFNPALISDKISNHISFNQLYYFDGINFGNFSYTHHPIQWGIQLQAGVHYVKISNIPIVNEYSEINGETKVGESDFFLAASKRLNERIQFGASMHYLYSNLGLYSSSGLSFTAGVNYVIPEKNTEFAFVIRNIGFAFDPYQYKKERIPSTAELGFARRLKHIPFVMHITVHHLESWNVRYDDPEINAASDLFGNINEKSSSSKFIDNMFRHLSFGGEMLIGKSESFSLRLGYNHLRRMEVNINDYSLFGGFSFGFGFKVYMFKFDFTHANYHLAGGTNQIGITTNIRSFYKSKS
;
A
#
# COMPACT_ATOMS: atom_id res chain seq x y z
N MET A 1 0.19 -17.47 40.07
CA MET A 1 1.07 -16.26 40.03
C MET A 1 2.39 -16.53 39.30
N ILE A 2 3.03 -17.68 39.38
CA ILE A 2 4.31 -18.05 38.70
C ILE A 2 4.15 -18.17 37.16
N SER A 3 3.02 -18.65 36.64
CA SER A 3 2.80 -18.85 35.20
C SER A 3 2.69 -17.53 34.41
N ILE A 4 2.22 -16.46 35.01
CA ILE A 4 2.05 -15.14 34.37
C ILE A 4 3.41 -14.43 34.24
N ILE A 5 4.35 -14.69 35.17
CA ILE A 5 5.69 -14.09 35.13
C ILE A 5 6.54 -14.77 34.04
N TYR A 6 6.38 -16.09 33.83
CA TYR A 6 7.06 -16.83 32.75
C TYR A 6 6.61 -16.35 31.35
N SER A 7 5.31 -16.12 31.16
CA SER A 7 4.75 -15.60 29.91
C SER A 7 5.27 -14.21 29.55
N LYS A 8 5.37 -13.30 30.52
CA LYS A 8 5.92 -11.95 30.30
C LYS A 8 7.41 -11.95 29.91
N ARG A 9 8.19 -12.85 30.52
CA ARG A 9 9.63 -12.96 30.25
C ARG A 9 9.93 -13.50 28.85
N HIS A 10 9.15 -14.46 28.37
CA HIS A 10 9.24 -14.96 27.00
C HIS A 10 8.81 -13.91 25.97
N PHE A 11 7.77 -13.12 26.26
CA PHE A 11 7.34 -12.03 25.41
C PHE A 11 8.39 -10.92 25.29
N ILE A 12 9.06 -10.55 26.39
CA ILE A 12 10.16 -9.58 26.40
C ILE A 12 11.38 -10.12 25.63
N ASN A 13 11.72 -11.40 25.78
CA ASN A 13 12.83 -12.00 25.06
C ASN A 13 12.57 -12.11 23.55
N ILE A 14 11.34 -12.39 23.12
CA ILE A 14 10.93 -12.38 21.71
C ILE A 14 10.97 -10.95 21.17
N LEU A 15 10.51 -9.95 21.93
CA LEU A 15 10.58 -8.54 21.55
C LEU A 15 12.04 -8.05 21.43
N LEU A 16 12.93 -8.47 22.33
CA LEU A 16 14.36 -8.17 22.28
C LEU A 16 15.07 -8.91 21.12
N LEU A 17 14.64 -10.10 20.76
CA LEU A 17 15.16 -10.83 19.60
C LEU A 17 14.75 -10.16 18.28
N ILE A 18 13.53 -9.64 18.19
CA ILE A 18 13.04 -8.86 17.05
C ILE A 18 13.80 -7.52 16.94
N LEU A 19 14.07 -6.85 18.05
CA LEU A 19 14.85 -5.60 18.09
C LEU A 19 16.32 -5.78 17.68
N ASN A 20 16.92 -6.95 17.92
CA ASN A 20 18.32 -7.20 17.52
C ASN A 20 18.48 -7.58 16.04
N PHE A 21 17.40 -7.87 15.31
CA PHE A 21 17.47 -8.19 13.88
C PHE A 21 17.70 -6.95 13.01
N GLU A 22 17.50 -5.75 13.55
CA GLU A 22 17.49 -4.47 12.83
C GLU A 22 18.86 -3.76 12.75
N LEU A 23 19.87 -4.21 13.48
CA LEU A 23 21.13 -3.45 13.56
C LEU A 23 22.11 -3.69 12.40
N ALA A 24 21.77 -4.51 11.42
CA ALA A 24 22.74 -4.94 10.40
C ALA A 24 22.62 -4.25 9.02
N HIS A 25 21.57 -3.49 8.70
CA HIS A 25 21.37 -2.97 7.35
C HIS A 25 20.82 -1.53 7.31
N SER A 26 21.65 -0.56 7.69
CA SER A 26 21.43 0.83 7.27
C SER A 26 21.73 0.95 5.76
N GLN A 27 20.71 0.71 4.92
CA GLN A 27 20.83 0.95 3.49
C GLN A 27 19.97 2.16 3.14
N SER A 28 20.62 3.22 2.64
CA SER A 28 19.93 4.34 2.02
C SER A 28 19.04 3.81 0.87
N ILE A 29 17.79 4.25 0.81
CA ILE A 29 16.89 3.96 -0.30
C ILE A 29 17.42 4.70 -1.53
N THR A 30 18.23 4.02 -2.34
CA THR A 30 18.62 4.49 -3.67
C THR A 30 17.78 3.74 -4.69
N GLY A 31 17.19 4.45 -5.65
CA GLY A 31 16.42 3.84 -6.73
C GLY A 31 17.18 2.72 -7.45
N GLY A 32 16.46 1.74 -8.02
CA GLY A 32 17.05 0.65 -8.81
C GLY A 32 17.64 -0.51 -8.01
N ARG A 33 17.36 -0.63 -6.71
CA ARG A 33 17.87 -1.74 -5.86
C ARG A 33 16.94 -2.92 -5.68
N SER A 34 15.69 -2.83 -6.10
CA SER A 34 14.71 -3.90 -6.02
C SER A 34 13.92 -4.04 -7.30
N SER A 35 13.63 -5.28 -7.66
CA SER A 35 12.68 -5.65 -8.70
C SER A 35 11.24 -5.54 -8.22
N PHE A 36 10.27 -5.62 -9.13
CA PHE A 36 8.83 -5.61 -8.81
C PHE A 36 8.35 -4.37 -8.02
N GLN A 37 8.87 -3.19 -8.36
CA GLN A 37 8.50 -1.93 -7.69
C GLN A 37 7.01 -1.58 -7.77
N PHE A 38 6.28 -2.15 -8.74
CA PHE A 38 4.84 -1.96 -8.88
C PHE A 38 4.03 -2.41 -7.66
N LEU A 39 4.58 -3.31 -6.81
CA LEU A 39 3.97 -3.75 -5.56
C LEU A 39 3.76 -2.61 -4.54
N ASN A 40 4.50 -1.51 -4.68
CA ASN A 40 4.38 -0.32 -3.82
C ASN A 40 3.28 0.65 -4.28
N VAL A 41 2.69 0.41 -5.46
CA VAL A 41 1.58 1.23 -5.97
C VAL A 41 0.27 0.74 -5.37
N SER A 42 -0.55 1.67 -4.86
CA SER A 42 -1.82 1.31 -4.22
C SER A 42 -2.79 0.68 -5.22
N SER A 43 -3.19 -0.56 -4.91
CA SER A 43 -4.18 -1.33 -5.66
C SER A 43 -5.63 -0.93 -5.36
N SER A 44 -5.87 -0.18 -4.28
CA SER A 44 -7.20 0.23 -3.82
C SER A 44 -7.43 1.70 -4.04
N THR A 45 -8.50 2.04 -4.77
CA THR A 45 -8.95 3.43 -4.97
C THR A 45 -9.21 4.12 -3.62
N ARG A 46 -9.83 3.41 -2.67
CA ARG A 46 -10.06 3.94 -1.32
C ARG A 46 -8.75 4.22 -0.59
N ASN A 47 -7.80 3.31 -0.63
CA ASN A 47 -6.50 3.46 0.04
C ASN A 47 -5.70 4.63 -0.54
N THR A 48 -5.69 4.77 -1.86
CA THR A 48 -5.04 5.89 -2.54
C THR A 48 -5.59 7.22 -2.06
N ALA A 49 -6.92 7.35 -1.91
CA ALA A 49 -7.58 8.55 -1.39
C ALA A 49 -7.23 8.85 0.07
N LEU A 50 -6.76 7.88 0.85
CA LEU A 50 -6.39 7.99 2.25
C LEU A 50 -4.85 8.08 2.47
N GLY A 51 -4.10 8.50 1.46
CA GLY A 51 -2.64 8.63 1.54
C GLY A 51 -1.87 7.37 1.15
N SER A 52 -2.53 6.40 0.51
CA SER A 52 -2.02 5.13 -0.04
C SER A 52 -1.69 4.02 0.96
N ASN A 53 -1.66 4.29 2.26
CA ASN A 53 -1.22 3.32 3.28
C ASN A 53 -2.22 3.16 4.44
N ALA A 54 -3.54 3.22 4.19
CA ALA A 54 -4.54 2.98 5.22
C ALA A 54 -4.70 1.47 5.50
N ILE A 55 -3.84 0.89 6.32
CA ILE A 55 -3.76 -0.55 6.61
C ILE A 55 -4.57 -1.00 7.84
N ALA A 56 -5.09 -0.08 8.63
CA ALA A 56 -6.00 -0.34 9.75
C ALA A 56 -7.40 0.13 9.37
N TRP A 57 -8.41 -0.57 9.74
CA TRP A 57 -9.83 -0.35 9.52
C TRP A 57 -10.50 -1.37 8.60
N THR A 58 -11.33 -2.18 9.24
CA THR A 58 -12.15 -3.19 8.59
C THR A 58 -13.31 -2.55 7.83
N SER A 59 -13.12 -2.32 6.55
CA SER A 59 -14.08 -1.66 5.65
C SER A 59 -14.88 -2.63 4.80
N SER A 60 -15.78 -2.12 3.96
CA SER A 60 -16.49 -2.87 2.92
C SER A 60 -15.77 -2.86 1.56
N ASP A 61 -14.50 -2.48 1.52
CA ASP A 61 -13.68 -2.49 0.32
C ASP A 61 -12.72 -3.68 0.30
N PRO A 62 -12.94 -4.69 -0.57
CA PRO A 62 -12.09 -5.87 -0.66
C PRO A 62 -10.66 -5.55 -1.10
N SER A 63 -10.45 -4.49 -1.88
CA SER A 63 -9.12 -4.15 -2.40
C SER A 63 -8.18 -3.61 -1.31
N SER A 64 -8.71 -3.08 -0.20
CA SER A 64 -7.91 -2.63 0.94
C SER A 64 -7.16 -3.77 1.64
N SER A 65 -7.66 -5.01 1.55
CA SER A 65 -7.03 -6.18 2.17
C SER A 65 -5.79 -6.70 1.42
N TYR A 66 -5.54 -6.23 0.21
CA TYR A 66 -4.29 -6.53 -0.51
C TYR A 66 -3.04 -6.12 0.29
N PHE A 67 -3.07 -4.96 0.95
CA PHE A 67 -1.97 -4.50 1.79
C PHE A 67 -1.96 -5.11 3.19
N ASN A 68 -3.13 -5.45 3.74
CA ASN A 68 -3.23 -6.11 5.02
C ASN A 68 -4.25 -7.25 4.96
N PRO A 69 -3.82 -8.50 4.80
CA PRO A 69 -4.72 -9.64 4.72
C PRO A 69 -5.54 -9.86 6.00
N ALA A 70 -5.13 -9.30 7.16
CA ALA A 70 -5.93 -9.34 8.37
C ALA A 70 -7.22 -8.48 8.29
N LEU A 71 -7.42 -7.66 7.26
CA LEU A 71 -8.65 -6.91 7.02
C LEU A 71 -9.73 -7.71 6.26
N ILE A 72 -9.41 -8.92 5.76
CA ILE A 72 -10.39 -9.79 5.11
C ILE A 72 -11.39 -10.25 6.17
N SER A 73 -12.64 -9.81 6.06
CA SER A 73 -13.67 -10.01 7.07
C SER A 73 -15.01 -10.41 6.43
N ASP A 74 -15.98 -10.78 7.26
CA ASP A 74 -17.33 -11.13 6.81
C ASP A 74 -18.02 -9.97 6.07
N LYS A 75 -17.63 -8.71 6.34
CA LYS A 75 -18.17 -7.52 5.65
C LYS A 75 -17.92 -7.53 4.15
N ILE A 76 -16.84 -8.17 3.70
CA ILE A 76 -16.45 -8.25 2.28
C ILE A 76 -16.66 -9.66 1.70
N SER A 77 -17.34 -10.55 2.42
CA SER A 77 -17.64 -11.90 1.91
C SER A 77 -18.47 -11.84 0.64
N ASN A 78 -18.08 -12.63 -0.37
CA ASN A 78 -18.67 -12.70 -1.72
C ASN A 78 -18.65 -11.37 -2.48
N HIS A 79 -17.70 -10.48 -2.16
CA HIS A 79 -17.48 -9.28 -2.93
C HIS A 79 -16.43 -9.51 -4.03
N ILE A 80 -16.70 -8.89 -5.18
CA ILE A 80 -15.74 -8.68 -6.25
C ILE A 80 -15.39 -7.20 -6.23
N SER A 81 -14.12 -6.89 -6.43
CA SER A 81 -13.66 -5.53 -6.67
C SER A 81 -12.78 -5.46 -7.90
N PHE A 82 -12.91 -4.38 -8.62
CA PHE A 82 -12.05 -3.99 -9.73
C PHE A 82 -11.60 -2.55 -9.50
N ASN A 83 -10.30 -2.30 -9.62
CA ASN A 83 -9.71 -0.97 -9.53
C ASN A 83 -8.77 -0.74 -10.69
N GLN A 84 -8.80 0.45 -11.27
CA GLN A 84 -7.96 0.87 -12.38
C GLN A 84 -7.36 2.23 -12.08
N LEU A 85 -6.02 2.31 -12.07
CA LEU A 85 -5.25 3.53 -11.92
C LEU A 85 -4.70 3.92 -13.30
N TYR A 86 -5.06 5.10 -13.76
CA TYR A 86 -4.51 5.73 -14.94
C TYR A 86 -3.32 6.58 -14.52
N TYR A 87 -2.15 6.13 -14.95
CA TYR A 87 -0.89 6.80 -14.68
C TYR A 87 -0.45 7.57 -15.92
N PHE A 88 0.77 8.08 -15.94
CA PHE A 88 1.31 8.84 -17.07
C PHE A 88 1.72 7.91 -18.20
N ASP A 89 1.86 8.48 -19.40
CA ASP A 89 2.52 7.90 -20.56
C ASP A 89 2.08 6.46 -20.89
N GLY A 90 0.78 6.22 -20.82
CA GLY A 90 0.21 4.91 -21.13
C GLY A 90 0.46 3.83 -20.10
N ILE A 91 1.02 4.17 -18.92
CA ILE A 91 1.17 3.27 -17.79
C ILE A 91 -0.17 3.11 -17.09
N ASN A 92 -0.61 1.88 -16.91
CA ASN A 92 -1.88 1.57 -16.27
C ASN A 92 -1.67 0.47 -15.22
N PHE A 93 -2.19 0.69 -14.01
CA PHE A 93 -2.24 -0.33 -12.98
C PHE A 93 -3.67 -0.79 -12.79
N GLY A 94 -3.86 -2.09 -12.55
CA GLY A 94 -5.16 -2.64 -12.25
C GLY A 94 -5.11 -3.64 -11.12
N ASN A 95 -6.23 -3.77 -10.43
CA ASN A 95 -6.43 -4.79 -9.41
C ASN A 95 -7.81 -5.41 -9.57
N PHE A 96 -7.86 -6.73 -9.56
CA PHE A 96 -9.08 -7.49 -9.48
C PHE A 96 -8.99 -8.45 -8.30
N SER A 97 -10.03 -8.51 -7.47
CA SER A 97 -10.06 -9.48 -6.37
C SER A 97 -11.47 -9.99 -6.08
N TYR A 98 -11.52 -11.22 -5.59
CA TYR A 98 -12.73 -11.89 -5.09
C TYR A 98 -12.49 -12.41 -3.69
N THR A 99 -13.44 -12.15 -2.80
CA THR A 99 -13.41 -12.61 -1.41
C THR A 99 -14.50 -13.63 -1.15
N HIS A 100 -14.14 -14.73 -0.50
CA HIS A 100 -15.04 -15.82 -0.16
C HIS A 100 -14.92 -16.22 1.31
N HIS A 101 -16.03 -16.55 1.95
CA HIS A 101 -16.05 -17.09 3.31
C HIS A 101 -16.62 -18.50 3.30
N PRO A 102 -15.79 -19.55 3.24
CA PRO A 102 -16.22 -20.93 3.43
C PRO A 102 -16.57 -21.15 4.91
N ILE A 103 -17.85 -21.15 5.24
CA ILE A 103 -18.38 -21.22 6.62
C ILE A 103 -17.78 -22.40 7.42
N GLN A 104 -17.53 -23.51 6.75
CA GLN A 104 -17.03 -24.75 7.37
C GLN A 104 -15.58 -24.63 7.87
N TRP A 105 -14.78 -23.70 7.33
CA TRP A 105 -13.34 -23.61 7.66
C TRP A 105 -13.04 -22.55 8.72
N GLY A 106 -14.00 -21.66 9.01
CA GLY A 106 -13.81 -20.57 9.98
C GLY A 106 -12.70 -19.58 9.59
N ILE A 107 -12.40 -19.50 8.28
CA ILE A 107 -11.44 -18.58 7.69
C ILE A 107 -12.10 -17.80 6.55
N GLN A 108 -11.60 -16.61 6.26
CA GLN A 108 -11.95 -15.85 5.08
C GLN A 108 -10.82 -15.97 4.06
N LEU A 109 -11.20 -16.12 2.80
CA LEU A 109 -10.27 -16.27 1.67
C LEU A 109 -10.44 -15.13 0.69
N GLN A 110 -9.33 -14.71 0.08
CA GLN A 110 -9.34 -13.78 -1.04
C GLN A 110 -8.34 -14.26 -2.10
N ALA A 111 -8.73 -14.11 -3.36
CA ALA A 111 -7.84 -14.32 -4.50
C ALA A 111 -7.93 -13.13 -5.44
N GLY A 112 -6.86 -12.84 -6.16
CA GLY A 112 -6.88 -11.74 -7.11
C GLY A 112 -5.60 -11.60 -7.91
N VAL A 113 -5.59 -10.54 -8.72
CA VAL A 113 -4.45 -10.13 -9.52
C VAL A 113 -4.25 -8.63 -9.40
N HIS A 114 -3.01 -8.23 -9.18
CA HIS A 114 -2.57 -6.84 -9.30
C HIS A 114 -1.56 -6.76 -10.44
N TYR A 115 -1.70 -5.79 -11.34
CA TYR A 115 -0.86 -5.71 -12.52
C TYR A 115 -0.51 -4.27 -12.89
N VAL A 116 0.61 -4.12 -13.58
CA VAL A 116 0.96 -2.92 -14.34
C VAL A 116 1.17 -3.31 -15.80
N LYS A 117 0.67 -2.46 -16.68
CA LYS A 117 0.85 -2.56 -18.12
C LYS A 117 1.38 -1.24 -18.65
N ILE A 118 2.44 -1.32 -19.43
CA ILE A 118 3.02 -0.19 -20.15
C ILE A 118 2.93 -0.53 -21.64
N SER A 119 2.28 0.34 -22.40
CA SER A 119 2.06 0.15 -23.83
C SER A 119 2.90 1.16 -24.62
N ASN A 120 3.18 0.82 -25.90
CA ASN A 120 3.81 1.73 -26.85
C ASN A 120 5.24 2.16 -26.47
N ILE A 121 6.05 1.21 -25.99
CA ILE A 121 7.48 1.48 -25.77
C ILE A 121 8.19 1.30 -27.11
N PRO A 122 8.80 2.37 -27.69
CA PRO A 122 9.51 2.25 -28.93
C PRO A 122 10.77 1.40 -28.76
N ILE A 123 10.98 0.45 -29.67
CA ILE A 123 12.24 -0.28 -29.81
C ILE A 123 13.15 0.59 -30.67
N VAL A 124 14.24 1.09 -30.07
CA VAL A 124 15.20 1.98 -30.73
C VAL A 124 16.48 1.21 -30.99
N ASN A 125 17.00 1.29 -32.20
CA ASN A 125 18.31 0.71 -32.56
C ASN A 125 19.46 1.65 -32.16
N GLU A 126 20.70 1.21 -32.39
CA GLU A 126 21.90 1.98 -32.07
C GLU A 126 21.99 3.33 -32.81
N TYR A 127 21.23 3.51 -33.89
CA TYR A 127 21.16 4.76 -34.68
C TYR A 127 19.97 5.64 -34.30
N SER A 128 19.29 5.36 -33.14
CA SER A 128 18.09 6.07 -32.70
C SER A 128 16.87 5.96 -33.61
N GLU A 129 16.85 4.94 -34.50
CA GLU A 129 15.69 4.67 -35.36
C GLU A 129 14.70 3.76 -34.66
N ILE A 130 13.40 4.07 -34.75
CA ILE A 130 12.33 3.28 -34.17
C ILE A 130 12.06 2.07 -35.05
N ASN A 131 12.38 0.86 -34.57
CA ASN A 131 12.21 -0.42 -35.27
C ASN A 131 11.00 -1.23 -34.76
N GLY A 132 9.98 -0.54 -34.24
CA GLY A 132 8.76 -1.16 -33.74
C GLY A 132 8.42 -0.72 -32.32
N GLU A 133 7.40 -1.35 -31.77
CA GLU A 133 6.94 -1.13 -30.38
C GLU A 133 6.93 -2.44 -29.60
N THR A 134 7.24 -2.36 -28.32
CA THR A 134 7.09 -3.48 -27.38
C THR A 134 6.10 -3.14 -26.29
N LYS A 135 5.56 -4.18 -25.65
CA LYS A 135 4.70 -4.07 -24.48
C LYS A 135 5.43 -4.69 -23.32
N VAL A 136 5.45 -3.99 -22.20
CA VAL A 136 5.99 -4.52 -20.95
C VAL A 136 4.89 -4.53 -19.89
N GLY A 137 5.03 -5.42 -18.93
CA GLY A 137 4.07 -5.51 -17.85
C GLY A 137 4.55 -6.43 -16.74
N GLU A 138 4.02 -6.18 -15.57
CA GLU A 138 4.24 -7.00 -14.39
C GLU A 138 2.90 -7.42 -13.80
N SER A 139 2.84 -8.59 -13.20
CA SER A 139 1.64 -9.14 -12.61
C SER A 139 1.97 -9.83 -11.28
N ASP A 140 1.07 -9.67 -10.33
CA ASP A 140 1.06 -10.34 -9.04
C ASP A 140 -0.25 -11.12 -8.90
N PHE A 141 -0.17 -12.44 -8.87
CA PHE A 141 -1.29 -13.32 -8.57
C PHE A 141 -1.23 -13.67 -7.10
N PHE A 142 -2.25 -13.28 -6.34
CA PHE A 142 -2.24 -13.47 -4.90
C PHE A 142 -3.38 -14.33 -4.38
N LEU A 143 -3.06 -15.08 -3.32
CA LEU A 143 -4.00 -15.80 -2.48
C LEU A 143 -3.81 -15.35 -1.04
N ALA A 144 -4.89 -14.97 -0.38
CA ALA A 144 -4.87 -14.48 0.99
C ALA A 144 -5.91 -15.22 1.84
N ALA A 145 -5.56 -15.40 3.10
CA ALA A 145 -6.45 -15.98 4.09
C ALA A 145 -6.40 -15.16 5.38
N SER A 146 -7.53 -15.03 6.05
CA SER A 146 -7.59 -14.46 7.39
C SER A 146 -8.39 -15.33 8.35
N LYS A 147 -8.06 -15.19 9.63
CA LYS A 147 -8.76 -15.87 10.72
C LYS A 147 -8.93 -14.94 11.91
N ARG A 148 -10.17 -14.83 12.37
CA ARG A 148 -10.47 -14.15 13.62
C ARG A 148 -10.22 -15.11 14.78
N LEU A 149 -9.32 -14.76 15.69
CA LEU A 149 -9.06 -15.56 16.91
C LEU A 149 -10.10 -15.28 18.00
N ASN A 150 -10.48 -14.03 18.16
CA ASN A 150 -11.49 -13.56 19.10
C ASN A 150 -12.09 -12.24 18.59
N GLU A 151 -12.95 -11.60 19.36
CA GLU A 151 -13.61 -10.35 18.98
C GLU A 151 -12.65 -9.18 18.71
N ARG A 152 -11.41 -9.27 19.21
CA ARG A 152 -10.43 -8.19 19.15
C ARG A 152 -9.28 -8.45 18.20
N ILE A 153 -8.92 -9.70 17.93
CA ILE A 153 -7.71 -10.05 17.19
C ILE A 153 -8.05 -10.84 15.94
N GLN A 154 -7.56 -10.37 14.81
CA GLN A 154 -7.64 -11.03 13.52
C GLN A 154 -6.24 -11.10 12.90
N PHE A 155 -5.84 -12.28 12.44
CA PHE A 155 -4.62 -12.51 11.69
C PHE A 155 -4.94 -12.73 10.21
N GLY A 156 -3.98 -12.39 9.36
CA GLY A 156 -4.06 -12.69 7.94
C GLY A 156 -2.69 -12.94 7.35
N ALA A 157 -2.67 -13.75 6.31
CA ALA A 157 -1.48 -14.00 5.50
C ALA A 157 -1.86 -14.07 4.03
N SER A 158 -0.94 -13.66 3.16
CA SER A 158 -1.07 -13.83 1.71
C SER A 158 0.22 -14.32 1.10
N MET A 159 0.07 -15.02 -0.01
CA MET A 159 1.14 -15.49 -0.88
C MET A 159 0.94 -14.86 -2.25
N HIS A 160 2.02 -14.38 -2.86
CA HIS A 160 2.06 -13.63 -4.09
C HIS A 160 3.03 -14.28 -5.08
N TYR A 161 2.53 -14.70 -6.23
CA TYR A 161 3.35 -15.12 -7.35
C TYR A 161 3.54 -13.94 -8.30
N LEU A 162 4.79 -13.51 -8.44
CA LEU A 162 5.20 -12.33 -9.19
C LEU A 162 5.74 -12.75 -10.54
N TYR A 163 5.29 -12.08 -11.58
CA TYR A 163 5.80 -12.25 -12.94
C TYR A 163 6.00 -10.89 -13.59
N SER A 164 7.17 -10.71 -14.19
CA SER A 164 7.52 -9.49 -14.92
C SER A 164 8.08 -9.84 -16.30
N ASN A 165 7.63 -9.07 -17.29
CA ASN A 165 8.14 -9.10 -18.65
C ASN A 165 8.50 -7.68 -19.08
N LEU A 166 9.78 -7.43 -19.24
CA LEU A 166 10.35 -6.14 -19.67
C LEU A 166 10.95 -6.24 -21.09
N GLY A 167 10.18 -6.77 -22.02
CA GLY A 167 10.60 -6.96 -23.40
C GLY A 167 11.50 -8.19 -23.58
N LEU A 168 12.80 -8.00 -23.61
CA LEU A 168 13.79 -9.09 -23.74
C LEU A 168 14.09 -9.80 -22.41
N TYR A 169 13.70 -9.20 -21.29
CA TYR A 169 14.00 -9.71 -19.96
C TYR A 169 12.71 -10.11 -19.25
N SER A 170 12.73 -11.26 -18.61
CA SER A 170 11.65 -11.72 -17.73
C SER A 170 12.19 -12.06 -16.35
N SER A 171 11.34 -11.93 -15.37
CA SER A 171 11.65 -12.31 -13.98
C SER A 171 10.41 -12.89 -13.34
N SER A 172 10.60 -13.85 -12.43
CA SER A 172 9.54 -14.40 -11.61
C SER A 172 9.98 -14.47 -10.14
N GLY A 173 9.01 -14.43 -9.24
CA GLY A 173 9.30 -14.42 -7.81
C GLY A 173 8.14 -14.89 -6.97
N LEU A 174 8.42 -15.09 -5.69
CA LEU A 174 7.43 -15.44 -4.68
C LEU A 174 7.62 -14.50 -3.49
N SER A 175 6.52 -13.93 -3.00
CA SER A 175 6.54 -13.13 -1.79
C SER A 175 5.38 -13.46 -0.87
N PHE A 176 5.51 -13.09 0.40
CA PHE A 176 4.55 -13.33 1.46
C PHE A 176 4.28 -12.02 2.20
N THR A 177 3.03 -11.85 2.61
CA THR A 177 2.60 -10.76 3.48
C THR A 177 1.89 -11.34 4.68
N ALA A 178 2.17 -10.83 5.86
CA ALA A 178 1.49 -11.22 7.09
C ALA A 178 1.05 -9.99 7.87
N GLY A 179 -0.16 -10.03 8.42
CA GLY A 179 -0.72 -8.93 9.17
C GLY A 179 -1.51 -9.36 10.39
N VAL A 180 -1.62 -8.46 11.33
CA VAL A 180 -2.51 -8.55 12.48
C VAL A 180 -3.34 -7.27 12.59
N ASN A 181 -4.62 -7.43 12.89
CA ASN A 181 -5.53 -6.33 13.20
C ASN A 181 -6.08 -6.50 14.62
N TYR A 182 -5.91 -5.47 15.45
CA TYR A 182 -6.41 -5.41 16.82
C TYR A 182 -7.53 -4.39 16.93
N VAL A 183 -8.73 -4.85 17.23
CA VAL A 183 -9.95 -4.05 17.28
C VAL A 183 -10.32 -3.77 18.76
N ILE A 184 -10.64 -2.53 19.06
CA ILE A 184 -11.23 -2.10 20.35
C ILE A 184 -12.65 -1.62 20.05
N PRO A 185 -13.66 -2.51 20.09
CA PRO A 185 -15.03 -2.17 19.68
C PRO A 185 -15.63 -1.02 20.48
N GLU A 186 -15.35 -0.97 21.79
CA GLU A 186 -15.89 0.04 22.71
C GLU A 186 -15.42 1.47 22.37
N LYS A 187 -14.28 1.57 21.69
CA LYS A 187 -13.65 2.85 21.29
C LYS A 187 -13.78 3.12 19.79
N ASN A 188 -14.36 2.19 19.00
CA ASN A 188 -14.36 2.22 17.55
C ASN A 188 -12.95 2.47 16.98
N THR A 189 -11.96 1.74 17.50
CA THR A 189 -10.54 1.95 17.22
C THR A 189 -9.93 0.64 16.77
N GLU A 190 -9.11 0.71 15.74
CA GLU A 190 -8.35 -0.44 15.21
C GLU A 190 -6.87 -0.08 15.11
N PHE A 191 -6.01 -1.04 15.46
CA PHE A 191 -4.57 -0.99 15.26
C PHE A 191 -4.17 -2.15 14.37
N ALA A 192 -3.23 -1.92 13.48
CA ALA A 192 -2.72 -2.97 12.62
C ALA A 192 -1.19 -2.95 12.59
N PHE A 193 -0.61 -4.14 12.44
CA PHE A 193 0.79 -4.33 12.10
C PHE A 193 0.89 -5.26 10.92
N VAL A 194 1.69 -4.90 9.92
CA VAL A 194 1.85 -5.67 8.69
C VAL A 194 3.32 -5.69 8.29
N ILE A 195 3.76 -6.86 7.85
CA ILE A 195 5.02 -7.02 7.12
C ILE A 195 4.66 -7.53 5.72
N ARG A 196 5.05 -6.76 4.68
CA ARG A 196 4.69 -7.04 3.29
C ARG A 196 5.88 -7.46 2.46
N ASN A 197 5.59 -8.27 1.45
CA ASN A 197 6.48 -8.61 0.34
C ASN A 197 7.81 -9.23 0.78
N ILE A 198 7.81 -10.05 1.84
CA ILE A 198 8.99 -10.85 2.21
C ILE A 198 9.12 -11.96 1.19
N GLY A 199 10.18 -11.95 0.37
CA GLY A 199 10.30 -12.94 -0.69
C GLY A 199 11.60 -12.86 -1.47
N PHE A 200 11.62 -13.57 -2.58
CA PHE A 200 12.78 -13.69 -3.45
C PHE A 200 12.35 -13.87 -4.91
N ALA A 201 13.19 -13.39 -5.82
CA ALA A 201 13.09 -13.68 -7.25
C ALA A 201 13.75 -15.01 -7.58
N PHE A 202 13.10 -15.85 -8.39
CA PHE A 202 13.65 -17.12 -8.89
C PHE A 202 14.64 -16.84 -10.02
N ASP A 203 14.20 -16.04 -11.00
CA ASP A 203 14.95 -15.69 -12.20
C ASP A 203 15.20 -14.18 -12.20
N PRO A 204 16.37 -13.71 -11.78
CA PRO A 204 16.70 -12.29 -11.82
C PRO A 204 16.88 -11.82 -13.26
N TYR A 205 16.56 -10.55 -13.56
CA TYR A 205 16.68 -9.97 -14.92
C TYR A 205 18.10 -10.06 -15.52
N GLN A 206 19.11 -9.98 -14.67
CA GLN A 206 20.51 -10.20 -14.98
C GLN A 206 21.12 -11.01 -13.82
N TYR A 207 22.31 -11.52 -13.96
CA TYR A 207 23.00 -12.40 -13.01
C TYR A 207 23.04 -11.93 -11.54
N LYS A 208 22.48 -10.75 -11.21
CA LYS A 208 22.44 -10.19 -9.87
C LYS A 208 21.06 -10.39 -9.23
N LYS A 209 21.02 -11.09 -8.11
CA LYS A 209 19.80 -11.25 -7.31
C LYS A 209 19.35 -9.89 -6.75
N GLU A 210 18.24 -9.39 -7.24
CA GLU A 210 17.57 -8.21 -6.74
C GLU A 210 16.60 -8.58 -5.60
N ARG A 211 16.40 -7.66 -4.69
CA ARG A 211 15.45 -7.84 -3.60
C ARG A 211 14.04 -7.46 -4.05
N ILE A 212 13.03 -8.10 -3.48
CA ILE A 212 11.64 -7.64 -3.56
C ILE A 212 11.46 -6.51 -2.54
N PRO A 213 10.68 -5.44 -2.83
CA PRO A 213 10.50 -4.31 -1.94
C PRO A 213 9.67 -4.71 -0.71
N SER A 214 10.33 -5.20 0.34
CA SER A 214 9.68 -5.54 1.60
C SER A 214 9.51 -4.32 2.48
N THR A 215 8.39 -4.24 3.21
CA THR A 215 8.12 -3.13 4.13
C THR A 215 7.37 -3.60 5.38
N ALA A 216 7.63 -2.93 6.50
CA ALA A 216 6.90 -3.11 7.74
C ALA A 216 6.14 -1.82 8.10
N GLU A 217 4.88 -1.96 8.51
CA GLU A 217 3.98 -0.83 8.72
C GLU A 217 3.14 -1.00 9.99
N LEU A 218 2.89 0.11 10.67
CA LEU A 218 1.95 0.21 11.79
C LEU A 218 0.80 1.15 11.41
N GLY A 219 -0.43 0.67 11.56
CA GLY A 219 -1.64 1.42 11.28
C GLY A 219 -2.47 1.71 12.52
N PHE A 220 -3.09 2.86 12.53
CA PHE A 220 -4.09 3.27 13.49
C PHE A 220 -5.30 3.83 12.75
N ALA A 221 -6.51 3.42 13.15
CA ALA A 221 -7.74 4.02 12.66
C ALA A 221 -8.75 4.16 13.80
N ARG A 222 -9.53 5.25 13.77
CA ARG A 222 -10.57 5.51 14.74
C ARG A 222 -11.76 6.21 14.12
N ARG A 223 -12.96 5.67 14.37
CA ARG A 223 -14.22 6.32 14.05
C ARG A 223 -14.66 7.21 15.23
N LEU A 224 -14.94 8.45 14.94
CA LEU A 224 -15.40 9.41 15.95
C LEU A 224 -16.85 9.12 16.34
N LYS A 225 -17.20 9.36 17.62
CA LYS A 225 -18.51 8.98 18.17
C LYS A 225 -19.67 9.84 17.64
N HIS A 226 -19.43 11.14 17.46
CA HIS A 226 -20.48 12.13 17.19
C HIS A 226 -20.56 12.59 15.73
N ILE A 227 -19.57 12.22 14.93
CA ILE A 227 -19.52 12.54 13.49
C ILE A 227 -19.17 11.27 12.70
N PRO A 228 -19.71 11.09 11.50
CA PRO A 228 -19.45 9.91 10.67
C PRO A 228 -18.07 9.99 10.00
N PHE A 229 -17.03 10.20 10.80
CA PHE A 229 -15.66 10.41 10.35
C PHE A 229 -14.73 9.36 10.92
N VAL A 230 -13.90 8.78 10.06
CA VAL A 230 -12.83 7.85 10.40
C VAL A 230 -11.50 8.51 10.09
N MET A 231 -10.63 8.60 11.09
CA MET A 231 -9.25 9.05 10.91
C MET A 231 -8.31 7.86 10.78
N HIS A 232 -7.29 8.01 9.95
CA HIS A 232 -6.27 7.02 9.69
C HIS A 232 -4.89 7.64 9.88
N ILE A 233 -4.00 6.92 10.53
CA ILE A 233 -2.58 7.27 10.66
C ILE A 233 -1.80 5.98 10.40
N THR A 234 -0.81 6.05 9.53
CA THR A 234 0.07 4.91 9.28
C THR A 234 1.52 5.36 9.37
N VAL A 235 2.31 4.56 10.06
CA VAL A 235 3.77 4.65 10.07
C VAL A 235 4.28 3.55 9.15
N HIS A 236 4.96 3.92 8.08
CA HIS A 236 5.45 3.00 7.06
C HIS A 236 6.98 3.04 6.96
N HIS A 237 7.56 2.07 6.24
CA HIS A 237 9.01 1.89 6.09
C HIS A 237 9.74 1.72 7.44
N LEU A 238 9.17 0.93 8.37
CA LEU A 238 9.80 0.63 9.66
C LEU A 238 11.09 -0.20 9.52
N GLU A 239 11.28 -0.86 8.38
CA GLU A 239 12.47 -1.64 8.02
C GLU A 239 13.70 -0.76 7.73
N SER A 240 13.51 0.53 7.50
CA SER A 240 14.60 1.45 7.18
C SER A 240 14.36 2.80 7.81
N TRP A 241 15.17 3.19 8.79
CA TRP A 241 15.02 4.51 9.42
C TRP A 241 15.30 5.66 8.47
N ASN A 242 16.28 5.54 7.57
CA ASN A 242 16.60 6.63 6.65
C ASN A 242 15.91 6.43 5.31
N VAL A 243 14.81 7.16 5.10
CA VAL A 243 14.03 7.20 3.85
C VAL A 243 14.28 8.50 3.06
N ARG A 244 15.30 9.27 3.44
CA ARG A 244 15.69 10.48 2.71
C ARG A 244 16.63 10.10 1.55
N TYR A 245 16.40 10.74 0.43
CA TYR A 245 17.36 10.84 -0.64
C TYR A 245 18.06 12.19 -0.50
N ASP A 246 19.31 12.18 -0.13
CA ASP A 246 20.15 13.39 -0.10
C ASP A 246 20.88 13.47 -1.45
N ASP A 247 20.37 14.29 -2.35
CA ASP A 247 21.00 14.53 -3.65
C ASP A 247 22.31 15.31 -3.42
N PRO A 248 23.45 14.76 -3.83
CA PRO A 248 24.74 15.43 -3.68
C PRO A 248 24.84 16.77 -4.43
N GLU A 249 24.14 16.90 -5.56
CA GLU A 249 24.15 18.11 -6.37
C GLU A 249 23.34 19.25 -5.75
N ILE A 250 22.19 18.93 -5.14
CA ILE A 250 21.35 19.92 -4.43
C ILE A 250 22.02 20.36 -3.14
N ASN A 251 22.72 19.46 -2.45
CA ASN A 251 23.47 19.80 -1.24
C ASN A 251 24.77 20.56 -1.55
N ALA A 252 25.29 20.45 -2.77
CA ALA A 252 26.48 21.21 -3.23
C ALA A 252 26.13 22.57 -3.83
N ALA A 253 24.83 22.89 -4.04
CA ALA A 253 24.42 24.22 -4.48
C ALA A 253 24.72 25.24 -3.37
N SER A 254 25.91 25.78 -3.42
CA SER A 254 26.28 27.01 -2.66
C SER A 254 25.47 28.18 -3.21
N ASP A 255 25.10 29.10 -2.33
CA ASP A 255 24.62 30.42 -2.77
C ASP A 255 25.72 31.12 -3.59
N LEU A 256 25.37 32.23 -4.26
CA LEU A 256 26.33 33.05 -5.03
C LEU A 256 27.59 33.50 -4.24
N PHE A 257 27.63 33.27 -2.93
CA PHE A 257 28.70 33.58 -2.02
C PHE A 257 29.44 32.35 -1.47
N GLY A 258 29.13 31.15 -1.94
CA GLY A 258 29.80 29.91 -1.55
C GLY A 258 29.35 29.33 -0.20
N ASN A 259 28.25 29.83 0.40
CA ASN A 259 27.76 29.31 1.67
C ASN A 259 26.90 28.04 1.39
N ILE A 260 27.31 26.93 1.99
CA ILE A 260 26.53 25.68 1.96
C ILE A 260 25.44 25.81 3.04
N ASN A 261 24.20 26.00 2.64
CA ASN A 261 23.04 26.00 3.55
C ASN A 261 22.71 24.56 3.98
N GLU A 262 23.55 23.94 4.79
CA GLU A 262 23.22 22.64 5.37
C GLU A 262 22.09 22.77 6.39
N LYS A 263 21.00 22.03 6.14
CA LYS A 263 19.94 21.87 7.14
C LYS A 263 20.53 21.26 8.42
N SER A 264 20.16 21.80 9.58
CA SER A 264 20.63 21.29 10.87
C SER A 264 20.26 19.81 11.06
N SER A 265 21.04 19.06 11.82
CA SER A 265 20.79 17.64 12.11
C SER A 265 19.40 17.41 12.70
N SER A 266 18.91 18.32 13.55
CA SER A 266 17.55 18.26 14.11
C SER A 266 16.47 18.41 13.05
N SER A 267 16.65 19.32 12.09
CA SER A 267 15.73 19.50 10.96
C SER A 267 15.70 18.26 10.06
N LYS A 268 16.87 17.66 9.80
CA LYS A 268 17.00 16.42 9.02
C LYS A 268 16.29 15.25 9.73
N PHE A 269 16.39 15.13 11.05
CA PHE A 269 15.74 14.12 11.86
C PHE A 269 14.20 14.26 11.83
N ILE A 270 13.69 15.47 12.05
CA ILE A 270 12.25 15.75 12.04
C ILE A 270 11.65 15.47 10.65
N ASP A 271 12.30 15.95 9.58
CA ASP A 271 11.86 15.68 8.20
C ASP A 271 11.80 14.18 7.92
N ASN A 272 12.85 13.43 8.31
CA ASN A 272 12.87 11.98 8.12
C ASN A 272 11.74 11.28 8.90
N MET A 273 11.47 11.68 10.15
CA MET A 273 10.37 11.14 10.95
C MET A 273 9.01 11.36 10.26
N PHE A 274 8.76 12.56 9.72
CA PHE A 274 7.51 12.85 9.02
C PHE A 274 7.37 12.06 7.72
N ARG A 275 8.46 11.71 7.04
CA ARG A 275 8.44 10.87 5.82
C ARG A 275 7.91 9.46 6.07
N HIS A 276 7.95 8.98 7.32
CA HIS A 276 7.35 7.71 7.71
C HIS A 276 5.83 7.81 7.95
N LEU A 277 5.22 9.01 7.91
CA LEU A 277 3.84 9.21 8.29
C LEU A 277 2.95 9.45 7.07
N SER A 278 1.83 8.75 7.04
CA SER A 278 0.69 9.08 6.20
C SER A 278 -0.57 9.29 7.04
N PHE A 279 -1.39 10.23 6.60
CA PHE A 279 -2.64 10.62 7.27
C PHE A 279 -3.80 10.49 6.30
N GLY A 280 -4.93 9.99 6.80
CA GLY A 280 -6.15 9.88 6.03
C GLY A 280 -7.38 10.26 6.85
N GLY A 281 -8.37 10.82 6.18
CA GLY A 281 -9.69 11.10 6.75
C GLY A 281 -10.77 10.61 5.80
N GLU A 282 -11.75 9.87 6.33
CA GLU A 282 -12.88 9.35 5.57
C GLU A 282 -14.18 9.77 6.26
N MET A 283 -15.03 10.53 5.56
CA MET A 283 -16.38 10.87 6.01
C MET A 283 -17.37 9.91 5.34
N LEU A 284 -18.16 9.21 6.16
CA LEU A 284 -19.12 8.19 5.74
C LEU A 284 -20.53 8.72 5.94
N ILE A 285 -21.22 9.06 4.85
CA ILE A 285 -22.49 9.79 4.87
C ILE A 285 -23.64 8.88 4.43
N GLY A 286 -24.81 9.08 5.02
CA GLY A 286 -26.06 8.43 4.67
C GLY A 286 -26.27 7.07 5.32
N LYS A 287 -27.47 6.52 5.13
CA LYS A 287 -27.81 5.18 5.61
C LYS A 287 -26.94 4.15 4.89
N SER A 288 -26.36 3.22 5.64
CA SER A 288 -25.45 2.19 5.12
C SER A 288 -24.19 2.73 4.44
N GLU A 289 -23.73 3.94 4.84
CA GLU A 289 -22.50 4.57 4.32
C GLU A 289 -22.53 4.68 2.78
N SER A 290 -23.68 5.14 2.25
CA SER A 290 -23.93 5.17 0.81
C SER A 290 -23.12 6.22 0.05
N PHE A 291 -22.58 7.21 0.75
CA PHE A 291 -21.66 8.21 0.18
C PHE A 291 -20.45 8.38 1.09
N SER A 292 -19.29 8.54 0.51
CA SER A 292 -18.04 8.75 1.24
C SER A 292 -17.20 9.84 0.59
N LEU A 293 -16.60 10.69 1.43
CA LEU A 293 -15.57 11.66 1.04
C LEU A 293 -14.27 11.30 1.75
N ARG A 294 -13.16 11.43 1.05
CA ARG A 294 -11.84 11.04 1.54
C ARG A 294 -10.80 12.10 1.22
N LEU A 295 -9.90 12.28 2.16
CA LEU A 295 -8.73 13.13 2.02
C LEU A 295 -7.52 12.39 2.61
N GLY A 296 -6.41 12.41 1.92
CA GLY A 296 -5.16 11.80 2.35
C GLY A 296 -3.97 12.72 2.16
N TYR A 297 -2.96 12.48 2.98
CA TYR A 297 -1.67 13.14 2.88
C TYR A 297 -0.54 12.16 3.19
N ASN A 298 0.45 12.10 2.30
CA ASN A 298 1.65 11.28 2.47
C ASN A 298 2.88 12.17 2.33
N HIS A 299 3.60 12.32 3.44
CA HIS A 299 4.74 13.24 3.46
C HIS A 299 5.93 12.76 2.64
N LEU A 300 6.16 11.43 2.57
CA LEU A 300 7.21 10.88 1.71
C LEU A 300 6.94 11.24 0.24
N ARG A 301 5.70 11.01 -0.23
CA ARG A 301 5.29 11.37 -1.60
C ARG A 301 5.41 12.86 -1.88
N ARG A 302 5.11 13.71 -0.89
CA ARG A 302 5.34 15.15 -1.01
C ARG A 302 6.82 15.46 -1.28
N MET A 303 7.72 14.82 -0.52
CA MET A 303 9.15 15.07 -0.67
C MET A 303 9.73 14.51 -1.99
N GLU A 304 9.18 13.40 -2.49
CA GLU A 304 9.56 12.84 -3.80
C GLU A 304 9.14 13.73 -4.98
N VAL A 305 8.03 14.48 -4.82
CA VAL A 305 7.47 15.36 -5.87
C VAL A 305 7.98 16.80 -5.75
N ASN A 306 8.60 17.17 -4.63
CA ASN A 306 9.04 18.54 -4.37
C ASN A 306 10.42 18.82 -4.99
N ILE A 307 10.46 18.96 -6.31
CA ILE A 307 11.63 19.52 -7.02
C ILE A 307 11.30 20.98 -7.35
N ASN A 308 12.08 21.92 -6.80
CA ASN A 308 12.02 23.36 -7.06
C ASN A 308 10.66 24.05 -6.73
N ASP A 309 10.03 23.73 -5.59
CA ASP A 309 8.81 24.39 -5.07
C ASP A 309 7.56 24.39 -5.99
N TYR A 310 7.55 23.61 -7.06
CA TYR A 310 6.47 23.65 -8.08
C TYR A 310 5.18 22.91 -7.72
N SER A 311 5.13 22.10 -6.65
CA SER A 311 3.92 21.33 -6.33
C SER A 311 3.29 21.72 -5.00
N LEU A 312 2.34 22.65 -5.05
CA LEU A 312 1.56 23.09 -3.88
C LEU A 312 0.77 21.91 -3.25
N PHE A 313 0.24 20.99 -4.08
CA PHE A 313 -0.58 19.86 -3.66
C PHE A 313 0.17 18.51 -3.68
N GLY A 314 1.49 18.51 -3.81
CA GLY A 314 2.28 17.29 -3.76
C GLY A 314 2.02 16.49 -2.48
N GLY A 315 1.85 15.17 -2.60
CA GLY A 315 1.58 14.28 -1.48
C GLY A 315 0.13 14.24 -1.01
N PHE A 316 -0.76 15.12 -1.52
CA PHE A 316 -2.19 15.08 -1.23
C PHE A 316 -2.95 14.16 -2.18
N SER A 317 -3.98 13.55 -1.65
CA SER A 317 -4.96 12.76 -2.39
C SER A 317 -6.37 13.08 -1.88
N PHE A 318 -7.35 13.03 -2.78
CA PHE A 318 -8.74 13.13 -2.42
C PHE A 318 -9.58 12.16 -3.24
N GLY A 319 -10.70 11.74 -2.69
CA GLY A 319 -11.59 10.82 -3.36
C GLY A 319 -13.00 10.88 -2.84
N PHE A 320 -13.89 10.30 -3.61
CA PHE A 320 -15.26 10.09 -3.20
C PHE A 320 -15.72 8.71 -3.61
N GLY A 321 -16.72 8.20 -2.91
CA GLY A 321 -17.38 6.94 -3.24
C GLY A 321 -18.87 7.06 -3.05
N PHE A 322 -19.62 6.35 -3.89
CA PHE A 322 -21.08 6.29 -3.78
C PHE A 322 -21.58 4.90 -4.13
N LYS A 323 -22.69 4.53 -3.50
CA LYS A 323 -23.35 3.24 -3.70
C LYS A 323 -24.66 3.43 -4.47
N VAL A 324 -24.76 2.72 -5.57
CA VAL A 324 -25.98 2.65 -6.40
C VAL A 324 -26.40 1.19 -6.50
N TYR A 325 -27.55 0.85 -5.94
CA TYR A 325 -28.03 -0.52 -5.87
C TYR A 325 -27.01 -1.44 -5.17
N MET A 326 -26.51 -2.42 -5.93
CA MET A 326 -25.52 -3.39 -5.49
C MET A 326 -24.07 -2.98 -5.79
N PHE A 327 -23.87 -1.92 -6.58
CA PHE A 327 -22.55 -1.44 -6.96
C PHE A 327 -22.11 -0.29 -6.08
N LYS A 328 -20.85 -0.33 -5.70
CA LYS A 328 -20.14 0.80 -5.10
C LYS A 328 -19.09 1.28 -6.08
N PHE A 329 -19.13 2.56 -6.39
CA PHE A 329 -18.18 3.26 -7.24
C PHE A 329 -17.29 4.14 -6.36
N ASP A 330 -16.01 4.09 -6.59
CA ASP A 330 -15.01 4.91 -5.92
C ASP A 330 -14.17 5.64 -6.98
N PHE A 331 -13.86 6.90 -6.74
CA PHE A 331 -12.96 7.72 -7.53
C PHE A 331 -11.92 8.36 -6.64
N THR A 332 -10.69 8.47 -7.14
CA THR A 332 -9.59 9.14 -6.45
C THR A 332 -8.71 9.89 -7.42
N HIS A 333 -8.28 11.06 -6.99
CA HIS A 333 -7.21 11.84 -7.59
C HIS A 333 -6.07 11.99 -6.58
N ALA A 334 -4.83 11.72 -6.99
CA ALA A 334 -3.66 11.79 -6.12
C ALA A 334 -2.48 12.46 -6.83
N ASN A 335 -1.84 13.41 -6.14
CA ASN A 335 -0.68 14.14 -6.63
C ASN A 335 0.61 13.50 -6.08
N TYR A 336 1.01 12.37 -6.67
CA TYR A 336 2.12 11.55 -6.22
C TYR A 336 3.27 11.44 -7.23
N HIS A 337 3.21 12.23 -8.30
CA HIS A 337 4.24 12.22 -9.33
C HIS A 337 4.52 13.62 -9.87
N LEU A 338 5.76 13.85 -10.33
CA LEU A 338 6.21 15.13 -10.88
C LEU A 338 5.45 15.54 -12.15
N ALA A 339 5.06 14.57 -12.98
CA ALA A 339 4.30 14.83 -14.21
C ALA A 339 2.84 15.24 -13.97
N GLY A 340 2.35 15.25 -12.71
CA GLY A 340 1.02 15.68 -12.35
C GLY A 340 0.23 14.68 -11.49
N GLY A 341 -1.08 14.88 -11.39
CA GLY A 341 -1.97 14.01 -10.63
C GLY A 341 -2.40 12.77 -11.41
N THR A 342 -2.61 11.68 -10.70
CA THR A 342 -3.11 10.41 -11.22
C THR A 342 -4.56 10.19 -10.84
N ASN A 343 -5.33 9.51 -11.70
CA ASN A 343 -6.73 9.21 -11.45
C ASN A 343 -6.94 7.70 -11.30
N GLN A 344 -7.72 7.32 -10.30
CA GLN A 344 -8.06 5.92 -10.05
C GLN A 344 -9.56 5.76 -9.90
N ILE A 345 -10.12 4.72 -10.52
CA ILE A 345 -11.52 4.33 -10.40
C ILE A 345 -11.62 2.94 -9.79
N GLY A 346 -12.66 2.72 -8.98
CA GLY A 346 -12.93 1.44 -8.35
C GLY A 346 -14.41 1.09 -8.47
N ILE A 347 -14.67 -0.20 -8.67
CA ILE A 347 -16.03 -0.76 -8.68
C ILE A 347 -16.03 -1.99 -7.79
N THR A 348 -16.96 -2.02 -6.84
CA THR A 348 -17.14 -3.16 -5.92
C THR A 348 -18.60 -3.61 -5.93
N THR A 349 -18.82 -4.91 -5.93
CA THR A 349 -20.17 -5.49 -5.83
C THR A 349 -20.18 -6.78 -5.03
N ASN A 350 -21.32 -7.09 -4.42
CA ASN A 350 -21.54 -8.37 -3.75
C ASN A 350 -22.30 -9.32 -4.67
N ILE A 351 -21.67 -10.45 -5.03
CA ILE A 351 -22.28 -11.43 -5.97
C ILE A 351 -23.61 -11.97 -5.46
N ARG A 352 -23.78 -12.15 -4.16
CA ARG A 352 -25.05 -12.66 -3.60
C ARG A 352 -26.25 -11.75 -3.88
N SER A 353 -26.01 -10.46 -4.10
CA SER A 353 -27.08 -9.50 -4.40
C SER A 353 -27.76 -9.80 -5.74
N PHE A 354 -27.07 -10.44 -6.69
CA PHE A 354 -27.64 -10.83 -7.98
C PHE A 354 -28.62 -12.01 -7.89
N TYR A 355 -28.44 -12.90 -6.91
CA TYR A 355 -29.29 -14.06 -6.71
C TYR A 355 -30.53 -13.76 -5.84
N LYS A 356 -30.40 -12.80 -4.89
CA LYS A 356 -31.55 -12.40 -4.03
C LYS A 356 -32.62 -11.58 -4.75
N SER A 357 -32.31 -11.01 -5.91
CA SER A 357 -33.27 -10.21 -6.71
C SER A 357 -34.26 -11.04 -7.49
N LYS A 358 -34.19 -12.40 -7.47
CA LYS A 358 -35.08 -13.32 -8.22
C LYS A 358 -36.09 -14.06 -7.34
N SER A 359 -36.17 -13.75 -6.04
CA SER A 359 -37.14 -14.35 -5.11
C SER A 359 -38.13 -13.33 -4.58
#